data_52581cb01b7f50ea82aa11331bbbe2a5
#
_entry.id   52581cb01b7f50ea82aa11331bbbe2a5
#
_cell.length_a   1.000
_cell.length_b   1.000
_cell.length_c   1.000
_cell.angle_alpha   90.00
_cell.angle_beta   90.00
_cell.angle_gamma   90.00
#
_symmetry.space_group_name_H-M   'P 1'
#
loop_
_entity.id
_entity.type
_entity.pdbx_description
1 polymer ?
#
loop_
_entity_poly.entity_id
_entity_poly.type
_entity_poly.pdbx_seq_one_letter_code
_entity_poly.pdbx_strand_id
1 'polypeptide(L)'
;MDKEKRKSLGSFYTPDSLADKMVSKFESLDGNFVDFTAGDGSLLRALNRAGVDWSRLYANELDKDSYENLLKMNPDLPRDHVLNMDALDDNCHKKMLEITGGQYQVILNPPFHIGGKIVAKILEWMQNE
;
A
#
# COMPACT_ATOMS: atom_id res chain seq x y z
N MET A 1 2.26 4.32 16.97
CA MET A 1 3.45 3.42 17.04
C MET A 1 4.67 4.23 17.43
N ASP A 2 5.44 3.75 18.39
CA ASP A 2 6.65 4.48 18.78
C ASP A 2 7.79 4.26 17.76
N LYS A 3 8.81 5.09 17.86
CA LYS A 3 9.92 5.12 16.90
C LYS A 3 10.73 3.82 16.88
N GLU A 4 10.94 3.22 18.03
CA GLU A 4 11.73 1.98 18.14
C GLU A 4 10.98 0.80 17.53
N LYS A 5 9.67 0.70 17.78
CA LYS A 5 8.85 -0.35 17.22
C LYS A 5 8.82 -0.28 15.70
N ARG A 6 8.67 0.93 15.13
CA ARG A 6 8.71 1.11 13.67
C ARG A 6 10.05 0.66 13.10
N LYS A 7 11.14 1.01 13.77
CA LYS A 7 12.50 0.65 13.33
C LYS A 7 12.68 -0.85 13.36
N SER A 8 12.25 -1.53 14.42
CA SER A 8 12.41 -2.98 14.57
C SER A 8 11.60 -3.76 13.53
N LEU A 9 10.46 -3.23 13.09
CA LEU A 9 9.62 -3.84 12.06
C LEU A 9 10.06 -3.47 10.65
N GLY A 10 11.04 -2.57 10.50
CA GLY A 10 11.49 -2.09 9.21
C GLY A 10 10.50 -1.14 8.54
N SER A 11 9.50 -0.69 9.29
CA SER A 11 8.49 0.23 8.79
C SER A 11 8.95 1.68 8.97
N PHE A 12 8.55 2.56 8.05
CA PHE A 12 8.81 3.98 8.15
C PHE A 12 7.74 4.75 7.40
N TYR A 13 7.59 6.02 7.78
CA TYR A 13 6.64 6.90 7.10
C TYR A 13 7.31 7.55 5.90
N THR A 14 6.58 7.61 4.79
CA THR A 14 7.02 8.33 3.60
C THR A 14 6.65 9.80 3.77
N PRO A 15 7.62 10.73 3.75
CA PRO A 15 7.30 12.15 3.79
C PRO A 15 6.40 12.56 2.62
N ASP A 16 5.50 13.52 2.84
CA ASP A 16 4.54 13.95 1.82
C ASP A 16 5.21 14.41 0.53
N SER A 17 6.32 15.14 0.62
CA SER A 17 7.05 15.60 -0.56
C SER A 17 7.57 14.44 -1.42
N LEU A 18 8.07 13.39 -0.77
CA LEU A 18 8.53 12.19 -1.47
C LEU A 18 7.34 11.43 -2.06
N ALA A 19 6.27 11.29 -1.28
CA ALA A 19 5.05 10.61 -1.74
C ALA A 19 4.48 11.28 -2.99
N ASP A 20 4.38 12.62 -2.98
CA ASP A 20 3.88 13.37 -4.14
C ASP A 20 4.79 13.18 -5.36
N LYS A 21 6.11 13.15 -5.14
CA LYS A 21 7.08 12.92 -6.22
C LYS A 21 6.92 11.52 -6.81
N MET A 22 6.71 10.50 -5.97
CA MET A 22 6.47 9.13 -6.43
C MET A 22 5.21 9.07 -7.29
N VAL A 23 4.14 9.70 -6.86
CA VAL A 23 2.88 9.74 -7.60
C VAL A 23 3.06 10.43 -8.95
N SER A 24 3.87 11.48 -9.01
CA SER A 24 4.11 12.23 -10.26
C SER A 24 4.80 11.38 -11.34
N LYS A 25 5.36 10.23 -10.99
CA LYS A 25 6.03 9.35 -11.95
C LYS A 25 5.09 8.41 -12.70
N PHE A 26 3.83 8.29 -12.27
CA PHE A 26 2.88 7.45 -12.99
C PHE A 26 2.48 8.11 -14.30
N GLU A 27 2.48 7.32 -15.39
CA GLU A 27 2.02 7.80 -16.70
C GLU A 27 0.52 8.01 -16.73
N SER A 28 -0.23 7.23 -15.95
CA SER A 28 -1.68 7.32 -15.85
C SER A 28 -2.11 7.13 -14.40
N LEU A 29 -3.09 7.91 -13.97
CA LEU A 29 -3.73 7.74 -12.66
C LEU A 29 -5.12 7.08 -12.80
N ASP A 30 -5.34 6.36 -13.90
CA ASP A 30 -6.60 5.64 -14.13
C ASP A 30 -6.62 4.32 -13.35
N GLY A 31 -7.82 3.84 -13.02
CA GLY A 31 -8.03 2.56 -12.38
C GLY A 31 -7.75 2.55 -10.88
N ASN A 32 -7.52 1.36 -10.37
CA ASN A 32 -7.29 1.14 -8.94
C ASN A 32 -5.81 1.15 -8.61
N PHE A 33 -5.48 1.53 -7.39
CA PHE A 33 -4.11 1.54 -6.86
C PHE A 33 -4.04 0.75 -5.57
N VAL A 34 -2.95 0.00 -5.39
CA VAL A 34 -2.71 -0.80 -4.20
C VAL A 34 -1.34 -0.46 -3.62
N ASP A 35 -1.29 -0.21 -2.32
CA ASP A 35 -0.05 -0.16 -1.55
C ASP A 35 0.00 -1.38 -0.64
N PHE A 36 0.88 -2.34 -0.95
CA PHE A 36 1.02 -3.58 -0.19
C PHE A 36 1.71 -3.41 1.17
N THR A 37 2.34 -2.26 1.41
CA THR A 37 3.03 -1.95 2.66
C THR A 37 2.69 -0.54 3.11
N ALA A 38 1.41 -0.31 3.32
CA ALA A 38 0.84 1.04 3.37
C ALA A 38 1.30 1.92 4.54
N GLY A 39 1.73 1.33 5.66
CA GLY A 39 2.13 2.11 6.84
C GLY A 39 1.01 3.01 7.34
N ASP A 40 1.23 4.32 7.33
CA ASP A 40 0.21 5.29 7.73
C ASP A 40 -0.67 5.79 6.59
N GLY A 41 -0.44 5.30 5.37
CA GLY A 41 -1.23 5.67 4.20
C GLY A 41 -0.74 6.90 3.46
N SER A 42 0.50 7.34 3.68
CA SER A 42 1.00 8.57 3.05
C SER A 42 1.00 8.51 1.52
N LEU A 43 1.30 7.35 0.92
CA LEU A 43 1.26 7.19 -0.53
C LEU A 43 -0.18 7.26 -1.06
N LEU A 44 -1.12 6.67 -0.33
CA LEU A 44 -2.54 6.73 -0.70
C LEU A 44 -3.07 8.16 -0.61
N ARG A 45 -2.69 8.90 0.43
CA ARG A 45 -3.07 10.32 0.54
C ARG A 45 -2.49 11.15 -0.60
N ALA A 46 -1.27 10.83 -1.03
CA ALA A 46 -0.66 11.52 -2.17
C ALA A 46 -1.43 11.25 -3.48
N LEU A 47 -1.86 10.01 -3.69
CA LEU A 47 -2.71 9.65 -4.83
C LEU A 47 -4.03 10.43 -4.77
N ASN A 48 -4.64 10.52 -3.59
CA ASN A 48 -5.87 11.27 -3.42
C ASN A 48 -5.68 12.76 -3.71
N ARG A 49 -4.58 13.37 -3.25
CA ARG A 49 -4.25 14.76 -3.58
C ARG A 49 -4.09 14.97 -5.07
N ALA A 50 -3.60 13.96 -5.78
CA ALA A 50 -3.41 14.02 -7.23
C ALA A 50 -4.70 13.77 -8.03
N GLY A 51 -5.81 13.50 -7.35
CA GLY A 51 -7.12 13.36 -8.00
C GLY A 51 -7.68 11.94 -8.03
N VAL A 52 -7.02 10.97 -7.41
CA VAL A 52 -7.54 9.60 -7.34
C VAL A 52 -8.53 9.50 -6.18
N ASP A 53 -9.76 9.13 -6.48
CA ASP A 53 -10.80 8.99 -5.46
C ASP A 53 -10.49 7.84 -4.51
N TRP A 54 -10.87 7.99 -3.22
CA TRP A 54 -10.65 6.96 -2.22
C TRP A 54 -11.26 5.60 -2.60
N SER A 55 -12.33 5.59 -3.37
CA SER A 55 -12.96 4.35 -3.84
C SER A 55 -12.07 3.51 -4.75
N ARG A 56 -10.97 4.08 -5.26
CA ARG A 56 -10.01 3.40 -6.12
C ARG A 56 -8.69 3.08 -5.39
N LEU A 57 -8.63 3.32 -4.08
CA LEU A 57 -7.42 3.12 -3.29
C LEU A 57 -7.58 1.92 -2.36
N TYR A 58 -6.55 1.07 -2.35
CA TYR A 58 -6.52 -0.17 -1.59
C TYR A 58 -5.18 -0.30 -0.87
N ALA A 59 -5.18 -0.98 0.25
CA ALA A 59 -3.99 -1.09 1.08
C ALA A 59 -3.87 -2.44 1.75
N ASN A 60 -2.63 -2.81 2.06
CA ASN A 60 -2.34 -3.92 2.94
C ASN A 60 -1.28 -3.46 3.95
N GLU A 61 -1.41 -3.87 5.19
CA GLU A 61 -0.43 -3.59 6.24
C GLU A 61 -0.30 -4.81 7.15
N LEU A 62 0.91 -5.31 7.31
CA LEU A 62 1.20 -6.50 8.10
C LEU A 62 1.07 -6.25 9.61
N ASP A 63 1.61 -5.14 10.11
CA ASP A 63 1.62 -4.84 11.53
C ASP A 63 0.23 -4.40 11.99
N LYS A 64 -0.29 -5.07 13.03
CA LYS A 64 -1.64 -4.80 13.51
C LYS A 64 -1.81 -3.36 14.01
N ASP A 65 -0.84 -2.84 14.74
CA ASP A 65 -0.93 -1.46 15.25
C ASP A 65 -0.88 -0.45 14.11
N SER A 66 -0.03 -0.69 13.12
CA SER A 66 0.03 0.14 11.92
C SER A 66 -1.25 0.06 11.10
N TYR A 67 -1.83 -1.14 11.01
CA TYR A 67 -3.10 -1.34 10.33
C TYR A 67 -4.22 -0.51 10.99
N GLU A 68 -4.33 -0.57 12.31
CA GLU A 68 -5.32 0.21 13.05
C GLU A 68 -5.08 1.72 12.89
N ASN A 69 -3.81 2.14 12.94
CA ASN A 69 -3.44 3.53 12.74
C ASN A 69 -3.75 4.02 11.32
N LEU A 70 -3.52 3.17 10.33
CA LEU A 70 -3.87 3.45 8.94
C LEU A 70 -5.35 3.81 8.80
N LEU A 71 -6.22 3.02 9.42
CA LEU A 71 -7.66 3.25 9.39
C LEU A 71 -8.05 4.54 10.10
N LYS A 72 -7.41 4.85 11.23
CA LYS A 72 -7.69 6.08 11.98
C LYS A 72 -7.27 7.33 11.22
N MET A 73 -6.10 7.29 10.57
CA MET A 73 -5.56 8.45 9.87
C MET A 73 -6.23 8.69 8.52
N ASN A 74 -6.94 7.72 8.00
CA ASN A 74 -7.55 7.81 6.67
C ASN A 74 -9.02 7.38 6.73
N PRO A 75 -9.87 8.20 7.37
CA PRO A 75 -11.28 7.82 7.57
C PRO A 75 -12.09 7.66 6.30
N ASP A 76 -11.66 8.27 5.20
CA ASP A 76 -12.35 8.18 3.91
C ASP A 76 -11.92 6.94 3.10
N LEU A 77 -10.87 6.25 3.52
CA LEU A 77 -10.46 4.99 2.90
C LEU A 77 -11.44 3.89 3.33
N PRO A 78 -12.13 3.23 2.37
CA PRO A 78 -13.07 2.17 2.74
C PRO A 78 -12.39 1.06 3.53
N ARG A 79 -13.00 0.62 4.62
CA ARG A 79 -12.40 -0.40 5.49
C ARG A 79 -12.26 -1.74 4.80
N ASP A 80 -13.16 -2.08 3.90
CA ASP A 80 -13.10 -3.31 3.12
C ASP A 80 -12.05 -3.26 1.99
N HIS A 81 -11.40 -2.11 1.79
CA HIS A 81 -10.26 -1.96 0.88
C HIS A 81 -8.92 -2.21 1.57
N VAL A 82 -8.92 -2.52 2.86
CA VAL A 82 -7.68 -2.64 3.64
C VAL A 82 -7.53 -4.04 4.19
N LEU A 83 -6.40 -4.67 3.87
CA LEU A 83 -6.05 -6.00 4.37
C LEU A 83 -4.97 -5.90 5.46
N ASN A 84 -4.96 -6.88 6.36
CA ASN A 84 -3.95 -6.99 7.41
C ASN A 84 -3.27 -8.36 7.27
N MET A 85 -2.46 -8.50 6.23
CA MET A 85 -1.85 -9.77 5.83
C MET A 85 -0.35 -9.59 5.56
N ASP A 86 0.36 -10.70 5.50
CA ASP A 86 1.75 -10.69 5.06
C ASP A 86 1.78 -10.50 3.53
N ALA A 87 2.40 -9.42 3.08
CA ALA A 87 2.49 -9.11 1.66
C ALA A 87 3.31 -10.15 0.87
N LEU A 88 4.06 -11.01 1.56
CA LEU A 88 4.81 -12.10 0.91
C LEU A 88 3.94 -13.36 0.72
N ASP A 89 2.74 -13.38 1.27
CA ASP A 89 1.81 -14.50 1.15
C ASP A 89 1.00 -14.33 -0.14
N ASP A 90 0.95 -15.38 -0.95
CA ASP A 90 0.17 -15.37 -2.20
C ASP A 90 -1.32 -15.14 -1.95
N ASN A 91 -1.83 -15.48 -0.77
CA ASN A 91 -3.22 -15.19 -0.40
C ASN A 91 -3.50 -13.70 -0.31
N CYS A 92 -2.51 -12.89 0.04
CA CYS A 92 -2.65 -11.43 0.04
C CYS A 92 -2.95 -10.93 -1.38
N HIS A 93 -2.20 -11.42 -2.37
CA HIS A 93 -2.43 -11.08 -3.77
C HIS A 93 -3.82 -11.53 -4.24
N LYS A 94 -4.18 -12.78 -3.92
CA LYS A 94 -5.50 -13.33 -4.30
C LYS A 94 -6.65 -12.49 -3.74
N LYS A 95 -6.56 -12.13 -2.46
CA LYS A 95 -7.54 -11.25 -1.83
C LYS A 95 -7.60 -9.89 -2.49
N MET A 96 -6.43 -9.33 -2.80
CA MET A 96 -6.37 -8.01 -3.43
C MET A 96 -6.98 -8.04 -4.83
N LEU A 97 -6.75 -9.09 -5.62
CA LEU A 97 -7.41 -9.26 -6.92
C LEU A 97 -8.93 -9.32 -6.76
N GLU A 98 -9.39 -10.06 -5.74
CA GLU A 98 -10.82 -10.21 -5.47
C GLU A 98 -11.48 -8.86 -5.16
N ILE A 99 -10.91 -8.08 -4.24
CA ILE A 99 -11.53 -6.83 -3.81
C ILE A 99 -11.37 -5.68 -4.81
N THR A 100 -10.35 -5.73 -5.68
CA THR A 100 -10.13 -4.70 -6.71
C THR A 100 -10.85 -4.99 -8.02
N GLY A 101 -11.39 -6.18 -8.17
CA GLY A 101 -12.02 -6.59 -9.43
C GLY A 101 -11.03 -7.11 -10.48
N GLY A 102 -9.79 -7.39 -10.07
CA GLY A 102 -8.81 -8.09 -10.91
C GLY A 102 -7.74 -7.23 -11.55
N GLN A 103 -7.83 -5.90 -11.44
CA GLN A 103 -6.83 -5.00 -12.03
C GLN A 103 -6.46 -3.87 -11.09
N TYR A 104 -5.16 -3.54 -11.01
CA TYR A 104 -4.67 -2.44 -10.20
C TYR A 104 -3.24 -2.08 -10.59
N GLN A 105 -2.84 -0.86 -10.27
CA GLN A 105 -1.45 -0.42 -10.30
C GLN A 105 -0.89 -0.49 -8.88
N VAL A 106 0.40 -0.70 -8.75
CA VAL A 106 1.07 -0.81 -7.45
C VAL A 106 1.89 0.45 -7.17
N ILE A 107 1.73 0.99 -5.97
CA ILE A 107 2.61 2.01 -5.43
C ILE A 107 3.07 1.52 -4.07
N LEU A 108 4.37 1.55 -3.79
CA LEU A 108 4.87 1.17 -2.48
C LEU A 108 6.26 1.72 -2.22
N ASN A 109 6.53 1.91 -0.93
CA ASN A 109 7.85 2.24 -0.42
C ASN A 109 8.09 1.24 0.71
N PRO A 110 8.52 0.00 0.38
CA PRO A 110 8.49 -1.12 1.32
C PRO A 110 9.52 -0.97 2.45
N PRO A 111 9.29 -1.66 3.57
CA PRO A 111 10.28 -1.72 4.65
C PRO A 111 11.63 -2.17 4.11
N PHE A 112 12.68 -1.52 4.58
CA PHE A 112 14.04 -1.68 4.07
C PHE A 112 14.50 -3.13 3.96
N HIS A 113 14.24 -3.94 5.00
CA HIS A 113 14.78 -5.31 5.08
C HIS A 113 14.01 -6.33 4.22
N ILE A 114 12.81 -6.01 3.75
CA ILE A 114 12.00 -6.94 2.93
C ILE A 114 11.67 -6.39 1.56
N GLY A 115 12.14 -5.18 1.23
CA GLY A 115 11.79 -4.48 -0.01
C GLY A 115 12.01 -5.31 -1.26
N GLY A 116 13.17 -5.94 -1.38
CA GLY A 116 13.49 -6.77 -2.55
C GLY A 116 12.58 -7.98 -2.68
N LYS A 117 12.22 -8.61 -1.56
CA LYS A 117 11.34 -9.78 -1.56
C LYS A 117 9.93 -9.41 -2.00
N ILE A 118 9.41 -8.28 -1.53
CA ILE A 118 8.07 -7.81 -1.90
C ILE A 118 8.01 -7.49 -3.39
N VAL A 119 9.00 -6.76 -3.91
CA VAL A 119 9.06 -6.44 -5.34
C VAL A 119 9.11 -7.71 -6.17
N ALA A 120 9.94 -8.69 -5.79
CA ALA A 120 10.03 -9.96 -6.51
C ALA A 120 8.70 -10.71 -6.53
N LYS A 121 7.97 -10.74 -5.41
CA LYS A 121 6.65 -11.37 -5.35
C LYS A 121 5.64 -10.68 -6.26
N ILE A 122 5.61 -9.35 -6.25
CA ILE A 122 4.68 -8.59 -7.09
C ILE A 122 4.96 -8.87 -8.57
N LEU A 123 6.23 -8.88 -8.97
CA LEU A 123 6.60 -9.19 -10.35
C LEU A 123 6.19 -10.61 -10.74
N GLU A 124 6.36 -11.57 -9.84
CA GLU A 124 5.91 -12.95 -10.05
C GLU A 124 4.40 -13.01 -10.28
N TRP A 125 3.62 -12.32 -9.43
CA TRP A 125 2.17 -12.27 -9.58
C TRP A 125 1.75 -11.66 -10.92
N MET A 126 2.42 -10.59 -11.34
CA MET A 126 2.12 -9.92 -12.61
C MET A 126 2.39 -10.82 -13.82
N GLN A 127 3.42 -11.66 -13.75
CA GLN A 127 3.75 -12.59 -14.84
C GLN A 127 2.74 -13.73 -14.98
N ASN A 128 2.03 -14.06 -13.92
CA ASN A 128 1.09 -15.18 -13.87
C ASN A 128 -0.37 -14.80 -14.09
N GLU A 129 -0.61 -13.53 -14.39
CA GLU A 129 -1.96 -13.02 -14.66
C GLU A 129 -2.35 -13.11 -16.13
#